data_72801232c51a8e6233a6aeb30011e5c9
#
_entry.id   72801232c51a8e6233a6aeb30011e5c9
#
_cell.length_a   1.000
_cell.length_b   1.000
_cell.length_c   1.000
_cell.angle_alpha   90.00
_cell.angle_beta   90.00
_cell.angle_gamma   90.00
#
_symmetry.space_group_name_H-M   'P 1'
#
loop_
_entity.id
_entity.type
_entity.pdbx_description
1 polymer ?
#
loop_
_entity_poly.entity_id
_entity_poly.type
_entity_poly.pdbx_seq_one_letter_code
_entity_poly.pdbx_strand_id
1 'polypeptide(L)'
;ARQIASGLAQRVRGVQSVINQMEINAVRRDDAELKKDMEAALHADAATAKLNVKVKVSFARATLTGSVPSNGLKTLARRVASSAKGVLAIDNQLTTDAKSRPGDAELQSAIKQLFDYSAILDDAEIKVAVKDGNALLNGIVGSSLQKSFATDLARDAGASSVDDRGIKVSWREADPELRGRRYQEATDEQIQAAVLRAFKVDPRLLSYSPQARVAKGDVILTGDVGNLAAKEAAERDARHTIGVRKVDNHLRVRWADKPPTDEQIADFTRAALRRDAYVERHDIIVDCRNAHVGLYGVVDTEFEKDHAEWTTSCQNGVVHVNDYLNVCKQWVPKSDAAIQADLSDKLAYAFLDGNNQVTATVEDGVALLRGTVDTWLMWQTAMDLALEAGARRPHNLITVRYGAPSAPRFYGTHYYVPE
;
A
#
# COMPACT_ATOMS: atom_id res chain seq x y z
N ALA A 1 9.36 10.44 -4.49
CA ALA A 1 9.11 11.73 -3.81
C ALA A 1 7.82 12.41 -4.32
N ARG A 2 7.67 12.72 -5.65
CA ARG A 2 6.49 13.43 -6.18
C ARG A 2 5.15 12.72 -5.87
N GLN A 3 5.10 11.41 -6.05
CA GLN A 3 3.90 10.62 -5.79
C GLN A 3 3.55 10.57 -4.30
N ILE A 4 4.55 10.39 -3.43
CA ILE A 4 4.35 10.40 -1.98
C ILE A 4 3.78 11.76 -1.55
N ALA A 5 4.34 12.87 -2.03
CA ALA A 5 3.83 14.20 -1.72
C ALA A 5 2.38 14.40 -2.20
N SER A 6 2.04 13.91 -3.41
CA SER A 6 0.65 13.93 -3.89
C SER A 6 -0.28 13.10 -3.01
N GLY A 7 0.12 11.90 -2.64
CA GLY A 7 -0.67 11.01 -1.78
C GLY A 7 -0.91 11.60 -0.39
N LEU A 8 0.10 12.20 0.22
CA LEU A 8 -0.04 12.91 1.50
C LEU A 8 -1.04 14.08 1.38
N ALA A 9 -0.92 14.89 0.32
CA ALA A 9 -1.86 15.98 0.09
C ALA A 9 -3.29 15.50 -0.17
N GLN A 10 -3.49 14.39 -0.88
CA GLN A 10 -4.81 13.81 -1.16
C GLN A 10 -5.53 13.27 0.09
N ARG A 11 -4.78 12.91 1.13
CA ARG A 11 -5.32 12.46 2.42
C ARG A 11 -5.91 13.60 3.24
N VAL A 12 -5.49 14.84 2.95
CA VAL A 12 -5.99 16.01 3.69
C VAL A 12 -7.47 16.23 3.36
N ARG A 13 -8.30 16.20 4.40
CA ARG A 13 -9.74 16.37 4.27
C ARG A 13 -10.10 17.70 3.61
N GLY A 14 -11.02 17.68 2.66
CA GLY A 14 -11.41 18.85 1.90
C GLY A 14 -10.56 19.12 0.65
N VAL A 15 -9.45 18.43 0.44
CA VAL A 15 -8.69 18.47 -0.80
C VAL A 15 -9.47 17.73 -1.89
N GLN A 16 -9.86 18.46 -2.92
CA GLN A 16 -10.63 17.91 -4.05
C GLN A 16 -9.72 17.37 -5.15
N SER A 17 -8.57 18.01 -5.36
CA SER A 17 -7.56 17.59 -6.32
C SER A 17 -6.18 18.12 -5.93
N VAL A 18 -5.12 17.45 -6.38
CA VAL A 18 -3.73 17.86 -6.17
C VAL A 18 -3.06 18.13 -7.50
N ILE A 19 -2.54 19.33 -7.68
CA ILE A 19 -1.69 19.70 -8.81
C ILE A 19 -0.24 19.69 -8.33
N ASN A 20 0.50 18.65 -8.71
CA ASN A 20 1.89 18.48 -8.27
C ASN A 20 2.86 19.12 -9.26
N GLN A 21 3.39 20.29 -8.91
CA GLN A 21 4.39 21.04 -9.68
C GLN A 21 5.82 20.82 -9.19
N MET A 22 6.06 19.85 -8.30
CA MET A 22 7.41 19.55 -7.82
C MET A 22 8.30 19.07 -8.97
N GLU A 23 9.50 19.62 -9.06
CA GLU A 23 10.53 19.17 -9.98
C GLU A 23 11.46 18.16 -9.30
N ILE A 24 11.92 17.16 -10.07
CA ILE A 24 12.88 16.19 -9.58
C ILE A 24 14.28 16.72 -9.91
N ASN A 25 15.03 17.08 -8.88
CA ASN A 25 16.46 17.38 -9.03
C ASN A 25 17.26 16.08 -8.90
N ALA A 26 17.32 15.33 -10.01
CA ALA A 26 18.01 14.04 -10.01
C ALA A 26 19.51 14.21 -10.17
N VAL A 27 20.27 13.40 -9.44
CA VAL A 27 21.71 13.24 -9.68
C VAL A 27 21.90 12.67 -11.09
N ARG A 28 22.72 13.33 -11.91
CA ARG A 28 23.02 12.91 -13.28
C ARG A 28 23.78 11.58 -13.25
N ARG A 29 23.22 10.54 -13.85
CA ARG A 29 23.83 9.21 -13.99
C ARG A 29 23.85 8.79 -15.45
N ASP A 30 24.72 7.87 -15.77
CA ASP A 30 24.78 7.27 -17.11
C ASP A 30 23.52 6.46 -17.42
N ASP A 31 22.98 6.60 -18.64
CA ASP A 31 21.75 5.92 -19.07
C ASP A 31 21.89 4.38 -19.08
N ALA A 32 23.10 3.87 -19.34
CA ALA A 32 23.36 2.42 -19.31
C ALA A 32 23.38 1.87 -17.89
N GLU A 33 23.90 2.62 -16.92
CA GLU A 33 23.83 2.26 -15.50
C GLU A 33 22.40 2.29 -14.98
N LEU A 34 21.64 3.35 -15.32
CA LEU A 34 20.24 3.46 -14.95
C LEU A 34 19.42 2.28 -15.51
N LYS A 35 19.63 1.94 -16.78
CA LYS A 35 18.99 0.78 -17.39
C LYS A 35 19.29 -0.50 -16.62
N LYS A 36 20.58 -0.75 -16.31
CA LYS A 36 21.03 -1.92 -15.57
C LYS A 36 20.37 -2.00 -14.18
N ASP A 37 20.30 -0.88 -13.48
CA ASP A 37 19.67 -0.83 -12.14
C ASP A 37 18.17 -1.08 -12.20
N MET A 38 17.47 -0.53 -13.19
CA MET A 38 16.04 -0.76 -13.39
C MET A 38 15.74 -2.22 -13.75
N GLU A 39 16.52 -2.82 -14.67
CA GLU A 39 16.40 -4.23 -15.02
C GLU A 39 16.70 -5.13 -13.81
N ALA A 40 17.73 -4.81 -13.03
CA ALA A 40 18.05 -5.54 -11.81
C ALA A 40 16.95 -5.42 -10.74
N ALA A 41 16.33 -4.24 -10.59
CA ALA A 41 15.20 -4.05 -9.67
C ALA A 41 14.00 -4.91 -10.09
N LEU A 42 13.64 -4.91 -11.37
CA LEU A 42 12.55 -5.74 -11.92
C LEU A 42 12.79 -7.24 -11.74
N HIS A 43 14.03 -7.70 -11.88
CA HIS A 43 14.40 -9.11 -11.66
C HIS A 43 14.48 -9.51 -10.19
N ALA A 44 14.79 -8.59 -9.30
CA ALA A 44 14.90 -8.87 -7.86
C ALA A 44 13.54 -8.89 -7.16
N ASP A 45 12.56 -8.12 -7.64
CA ASP A 45 11.20 -8.13 -7.09
C ASP A 45 10.44 -9.39 -7.55
N ALA A 46 9.96 -10.18 -6.59
CA ALA A 46 9.36 -11.50 -6.87
C ALA A 46 8.10 -11.44 -7.75
N ALA A 47 7.36 -10.34 -7.73
CA ALA A 47 6.16 -10.19 -8.55
C ALA A 47 6.47 -9.80 -10.00
N THR A 48 7.59 -9.10 -10.23
CA THR A 48 8.00 -8.65 -11.57
C THR A 48 9.09 -9.49 -12.22
N ALA A 49 9.79 -10.33 -11.45
CA ALA A 49 10.94 -11.13 -11.91
C ALA A 49 10.66 -12.00 -13.16
N LYS A 50 9.43 -12.51 -13.28
CA LYS A 50 9.02 -13.37 -14.40
C LYS A 50 8.40 -12.61 -15.57
N LEU A 51 8.27 -11.28 -15.47
CA LEU A 51 7.68 -10.46 -16.52
C LEU A 51 8.72 -10.18 -17.62
N ASN A 52 8.30 -10.25 -18.87
CA ASN A 52 9.13 -9.88 -20.01
C ASN A 52 9.07 -8.37 -20.27
N VAL A 53 9.65 -7.59 -19.36
CA VAL A 53 9.70 -6.13 -19.44
C VAL A 53 11.05 -5.71 -20.04
N LYS A 54 11.00 -4.97 -21.15
CA LYS A 54 12.19 -4.36 -21.77
C LYS A 54 12.30 -2.91 -21.33
N VAL A 55 13.50 -2.52 -20.89
CA VAL A 55 13.82 -1.16 -20.44
C VAL A 55 14.70 -0.46 -21.47
N LYS A 56 14.32 0.73 -21.90
CA LYS A 56 15.15 1.64 -22.70
C LYS A 56 15.28 2.96 -21.93
N VAL A 57 16.49 3.47 -21.77
CA VAL A 57 16.74 4.74 -21.10
C VAL A 57 17.39 5.72 -22.06
N SER A 58 16.96 6.97 -22.03
CA SER A 58 17.53 8.07 -22.79
C SER A 58 17.33 9.38 -22.00
N PHE A 59 18.41 10.11 -21.71
CA PHE A 59 18.40 11.34 -20.90
C PHE A 59 17.68 11.15 -19.55
N ALA A 60 17.99 10.07 -18.85
CA ALA A 60 17.38 9.66 -17.59
C ALA A 60 15.85 9.46 -17.65
N ARG A 61 15.27 9.35 -18.86
CA ARG A 61 13.87 8.99 -19.09
C ARG A 61 13.80 7.55 -19.55
N ALA A 62 13.05 6.73 -18.86
CA ALA A 62 12.90 5.31 -19.19
C ALA A 62 11.61 5.06 -19.95
N THR A 63 11.67 4.14 -20.92
CA THR A 63 10.50 3.57 -21.59
C THR A 63 10.43 2.09 -21.25
N LEU A 64 9.31 1.63 -20.69
CA LEU A 64 9.03 0.23 -20.43
C LEU A 64 8.16 -0.33 -21.55
N THR A 65 8.59 -1.43 -22.19
CA THR A 65 7.83 -2.10 -23.27
C THR A 65 7.73 -3.60 -23.01
N GLY A 66 6.68 -4.22 -23.52
CA GLY A 66 6.41 -5.66 -23.38
C GLY A 66 4.93 -5.91 -23.12
N SER A 67 4.58 -7.18 -22.82
CA SER A 67 3.24 -7.57 -22.41
C SER A 67 3.25 -8.11 -21.00
N VAL A 68 2.23 -7.75 -20.20
CA VAL A 68 2.06 -8.19 -18.83
C VAL A 68 0.62 -8.70 -18.63
N PRO A 69 0.39 -9.61 -17.67
CA PRO A 69 -0.92 -10.23 -17.46
C PRO A 69 -2.04 -9.27 -17.02
N SER A 70 -1.71 -8.19 -16.30
CA SER A 70 -2.71 -7.28 -15.72
C SER A 70 -2.25 -5.83 -15.66
N ASN A 71 -3.20 -4.90 -15.48
CA ASN A 71 -2.90 -3.48 -15.25
C ASN A 71 -2.17 -3.27 -13.90
N GLY A 72 -2.52 -4.03 -12.86
CA GLY A 72 -1.80 -4.00 -11.59
C GLY A 72 -0.31 -4.35 -11.75
N LEU A 73 0.03 -5.38 -12.56
CA LEU A 73 1.42 -5.69 -12.86
C LEU A 73 2.11 -4.65 -13.73
N LYS A 74 1.39 -4.00 -14.65
CA LYS A 74 1.90 -2.86 -15.42
C LYS A 74 2.28 -1.70 -14.49
N THR A 75 1.43 -1.39 -13.55
CA THR A 75 1.62 -0.35 -12.52
C THR A 75 2.77 -0.72 -11.58
N LEU A 76 2.78 -1.96 -11.07
CA LEU A 76 3.86 -2.45 -10.19
C LEU A 76 5.23 -2.43 -10.89
N ALA A 77 5.32 -2.86 -12.16
CA ALA A 77 6.57 -2.82 -12.91
C ALA A 77 7.11 -1.39 -13.05
N ARG A 78 6.24 -0.40 -13.31
CA ARG A 78 6.61 1.02 -13.33
C ARG A 78 7.12 1.48 -11.97
N ARG A 79 6.44 1.10 -10.87
CA ARG A 79 6.83 1.45 -9.49
C ARG A 79 8.19 0.87 -9.15
N VAL A 80 8.41 -0.42 -9.39
CA VAL A 80 9.69 -1.10 -9.15
C VAL A 80 10.80 -0.46 -9.97
N ALA A 81 10.56 -0.17 -11.24
CA ALA A 81 11.55 0.51 -12.08
C ALA A 81 11.84 1.94 -11.60
N SER A 82 10.86 2.64 -11.02
CA SER A 82 11.03 4.01 -10.51
C SER A 82 11.82 4.12 -9.20
N SER A 83 12.09 3.01 -8.50
CA SER A 83 12.93 3.00 -7.30
C SER A 83 14.41 3.25 -7.61
N ALA A 84 14.84 3.02 -8.85
CA ALA A 84 16.22 3.27 -9.25
C ALA A 84 16.57 4.76 -9.18
N LYS A 85 17.65 5.08 -8.43
CA LYS A 85 18.13 6.44 -8.25
C LYS A 85 18.49 7.10 -9.57
N GLY A 86 18.05 8.34 -9.78
CA GLY A 86 18.38 9.14 -10.94
C GLY A 86 17.36 9.11 -12.09
N VAL A 87 16.32 8.30 -12.01
CA VAL A 87 15.23 8.27 -12.99
C VAL A 87 14.37 9.54 -12.88
N LEU A 88 14.25 10.28 -14.00
CA LEU A 88 13.47 11.50 -14.09
C LEU A 88 12.00 11.25 -14.46
N ALA A 89 11.77 10.32 -15.37
CA ALA A 89 10.43 9.97 -15.82
C ALA A 89 10.40 8.54 -16.38
N ILE A 90 9.24 7.90 -16.28
CA ILE A 90 8.99 6.59 -16.89
C ILE A 90 7.78 6.70 -17.82
N ASP A 91 7.99 6.40 -19.09
CA ASP A 91 6.95 6.18 -20.08
C ASP A 91 6.60 4.68 -20.07
N ASN A 92 5.44 4.35 -19.52
CA ASN A 92 5.01 2.97 -19.36
C ASN A 92 4.16 2.50 -20.55
N GLN A 93 4.80 1.99 -21.58
CA GLN A 93 4.17 1.44 -22.80
C GLN A 93 3.90 -0.06 -22.70
N LEU A 94 3.91 -0.66 -21.51
CA LEU A 94 3.51 -2.05 -21.32
C LEU A 94 2.06 -2.24 -21.78
N THR A 95 1.81 -3.35 -22.48
CA THR A 95 0.46 -3.74 -22.90
C THR A 95 -0.05 -4.89 -22.04
N THR A 96 -1.34 -4.98 -21.87
CA THR A 96 -2.00 -6.13 -21.22
C THR A 96 -2.58 -7.06 -22.28
N ASP A 97 -2.55 -8.37 -22.01
CA ASP A 97 -3.06 -9.37 -22.96
C ASP A 97 -4.58 -9.21 -23.16
N ALA A 98 -4.98 -8.87 -24.39
CA ALA A 98 -6.38 -8.68 -24.75
C ALA A 98 -7.25 -9.95 -24.67
N LYS A 99 -6.61 -11.14 -24.69
CA LYS A 99 -7.31 -12.44 -24.69
C LYS A 99 -7.92 -12.84 -23.36
N SER A 100 -7.61 -12.13 -22.27
CA SER A 100 -8.05 -12.41 -20.89
C SER A 100 -9.06 -11.39 -20.37
N ARG A 101 -9.63 -10.52 -21.22
CA ARG A 101 -10.56 -9.49 -20.75
C ARG A 101 -11.91 -10.09 -20.45
N PRO A 102 -12.47 -9.83 -19.25
CA PRO A 102 -13.87 -10.16 -18.96
C PRO A 102 -14.81 -9.36 -19.87
N GLY A 103 -16.00 -9.87 -20.12
CA GLY A 103 -17.05 -9.11 -20.79
C GLY A 103 -17.51 -7.90 -19.97
N ASP A 104 -18.10 -6.89 -20.62
CA ASP A 104 -18.50 -5.64 -19.95
C ASP A 104 -19.36 -5.85 -18.70
N ALA A 105 -20.33 -6.75 -18.77
CA ALA A 105 -21.21 -7.06 -17.63
C ALA A 105 -20.46 -7.75 -16.48
N GLU A 106 -19.53 -8.64 -16.79
CA GLU A 106 -18.67 -9.32 -15.81
C GLU A 106 -17.70 -8.33 -15.16
N LEU A 107 -17.05 -7.47 -15.96
CA LEU A 107 -16.17 -6.44 -15.49
C LEU A 107 -16.90 -5.41 -14.60
N GLN A 108 -18.08 -4.96 -15.02
CA GLN A 108 -18.93 -4.08 -14.20
C GLN A 108 -19.27 -4.69 -12.85
N SER A 109 -19.68 -5.97 -12.85
CA SER A 109 -19.99 -6.69 -11.62
C SER A 109 -18.76 -6.83 -10.71
N ALA A 110 -17.60 -7.17 -11.30
CA ALA A 110 -16.33 -7.31 -10.56
C ALA A 110 -15.92 -5.99 -9.90
N ILE A 111 -15.93 -4.87 -10.64
CA ILE A 111 -15.60 -3.54 -10.10
C ILE A 111 -16.57 -3.17 -8.98
N LYS A 112 -17.88 -3.35 -9.20
CA LYS A 112 -18.90 -3.04 -8.19
C LYS A 112 -18.65 -3.82 -6.90
N GLN A 113 -18.39 -5.13 -6.99
CA GLN A 113 -18.14 -5.98 -5.83
C GLN A 113 -16.84 -5.60 -5.10
N LEU A 114 -15.81 -5.16 -5.81
CA LEU A 114 -14.58 -4.64 -5.19
C LEU A 114 -14.85 -3.35 -4.41
N PHE A 115 -15.68 -2.45 -4.95
CA PHE A 115 -16.07 -1.21 -4.27
C PHE A 115 -16.95 -1.46 -3.06
N ASP A 116 -17.97 -2.31 -3.20
CA ASP A 116 -18.96 -2.60 -2.14
C ASP A 116 -18.32 -3.25 -0.90
N TYR A 117 -17.19 -3.95 -1.06
CA TYR A 117 -16.48 -4.62 0.03
C TYR A 117 -15.14 -3.98 0.41
N SER A 118 -14.80 -2.81 -0.14
CA SER A 118 -13.59 -2.08 0.24
C SER A 118 -13.82 -1.22 1.47
N ALA A 119 -13.04 -1.44 2.53
CA ALA A 119 -13.05 -0.59 3.72
C ALA A 119 -12.58 0.86 3.45
N ILE A 120 -11.87 1.08 2.34
CA ILE A 120 -11.44 2.43 1.93
C ILE A 120 -12.61 3.21 1.31
N LEU A 121 -13.59 2.50 0.71
CA LEU A 121 -14.76 3.06 0.04
C LEU A 121 -16.05 2.80 0.83
N ASP A 122 -15.97 2.51 2.12
CA ASP A 122 -17.08 2.02 2.92
C ASP A 122 -18.24 3.03 3.09
N ASP A 123 -17.94 4.32 3.03
CA ASP A 123 -18.87 5.44 3.07
C ASP A 123 -19.16 6.08 1.68
N ALA A 124 -18.59 5.50 0.61
CA ALA A 124 -18.71 6.02 -0.74
C ALA A 124 -19.83 5.31 -1.53
N GLU A 125 -20.67 6.08 -2.20
CA GLU A 125 -21.64 5.57 -3.16
C GLU A 125 -21.16 5.83 -4.58
N ILE A 126 -20.64 4.78 -5.24
CA ILE A 126 -20.09 4.87 -6.61
C ILE A 126 -20.88 3.95 -7.53
N LYS A 127 -21.48 4.54 -8.56
CA LYS A 127 -22.13 3.82 -9.66
C LYS A 127 -21.13 3.52 -10.76
N VAL A 128 -21.09 2.26 -11.20
CA VAL A 128 -20.18 1.77 -12.23
C VAL A 128 -20.99 1.39 -13.47
N ALA A 129 -20.57 1.89 -14.62
CA ALA A 129 -21.03 1.44 -15.94
C ALA A 129 -19.80 1.07 -16.78
N VAL A 130 -19.88 -0.03 -17.53
CA VAL A 130 -18.78 -0.48 -18.40
C VAL A 130 -19.29 -0.60 -19.83
N LYS A 131 -18.52 -0.06 -20.77
CA LYS A 131 -18.78 -0.20 -22.22
C LYS A 131 -17.46 -0.36 -22.97
N ASP A 132 -17.36 -1.40 -23.79
CA ASP A 132 -16.17 -1.73 -24.58
C ASP A 132 -14.87 -1.81 -23.70
N GLY A 133 -15.01 -2.32 -22.47
CA GLY A 133 -13.94 -2.39 -21.48
C GLY A 133 -13.57 -1.06 -20.81
N ASN A 134 -14.31 0.02 -21.08
CA ASN A 134 -14.08 1.34 -20.47
C ASN A 134 -15.07 1.53 -19.31
N ALA A 135 -14.55 1.80 -18.11
CA ALA A 135 -15.37 2.02 -16.92
C ALA A 135 -15.68 3.52 -16.76
N LEU A 136 -16.96 3.82 -16.54
CA LEU A 136 -17.45 5.14 -16.18
C LEU A 136 -17.88 5.10 -14.71
N LEU A 137 -17.27 5.96 -13.89
CA LEU A 137 -17.53 6.06 -12.47
C LEU A 137 -18.26 7.35 -12.14
N ASN A 138 -19.41 7.24 -11.46
CA ASN A 138 -20.21 8.39 -11.04
C ASN A 138 -20.61 8.23 -9.58
N GLY A 139 -20.56 9.29 -8.79
CA GLY A 139 -21.00 9.24 -7.40
C GLY A 139 -20.30 10.24 -6.49
N ILE A 140 -20.33 9.94 -5.19
CA ILE A 140 -19.77 10.82 -4.16
C ILE A 140 -18.77 10.00 -3.34
N VAL A 141 -17.62 10.63 -3.08
CA VAL A 141 -16.57 10.12 -2.20
C VAL A 141 -16.17 11.19 -1.18
N GLY A 142 -15.71 10.79 -0.02
CA GLY A 142 -15.31 11.72 1.06
C GLY A 142 -13.98 12.43 0.80
N SER A 143 -13.08 11.84 0.00
CA SER A 143 -11.74 12.37 -0.25
C SER A 143 -11.23 12.14 -1.67
N SER A 144 -10.25 12.93 -2.09
CA SER A 144 -9.56 12.71 -3.36
C SER A 144 -8.74 11.40 -3.37
N LEU A 145 -8.33 10.92 -2.20
CA LEU A 145 -7.71 9.60 -2.06
C LEU A 145 -8.68 8.47 -2.44
N GLN A 146 -9.92 8.50 -1.93
CA GLN A 146 -10.94 7.53 -2.29
C GLN A 146 -11.25 7.55 -3.80
N LYS A 147 -11.29 8.75 -4.41
CA LYS A 147 -11.46 8.89 -5.86
C LYS A 147 -10.34 8.22 -6.64
N SER A 148 -9.08 8.51 -6.29
CA SER A 148 -7.92 7.89 -6.93
C SER A 148 -7.92 6.37 -6.71
N PHE A 149 -8.22 5.92 -5.48
CA PHE A 149 -8.29 4.51 -5.14
C PHE A 149 -9.36 3.75 -5.95
N ALA A 150 -10.56 4.31 -6.09
CA ALA A 150 -11.62 3.72 -6.91
C ALA A 150 -11.20 3.61 -8.39
N THR A 151 -10.52 4.63 -8.91
CA THR A 151 -10.01 4.65 -10.27
C THR A 151 -8.97 3.55 -10.49
N ASP A 152 -8.02 3.38 -9.57
CA ASP A 152 -6.98 2.37 -9.67
C ASP A 152 -7.55 0.96 -9.49
N LEU A 153 -8.44 0.76 -8.53
CA LEU A 153 -9.10 -0.52 -8.30
C LEU A 153 -9.92 -0.97 -9.53
N ALA A 154 -10.57 -0.04 -10.23
CA ALA A 154 -11.27 -0.34 -11.49
C ALA A 154 -10.31 -0.76 -12.61
N ARG A 155 -9.11 -0.14 -12.69
CA ARG A 155 -8.06 -0.54 -13.63
C ARG A 155 -7.51 -1.93 -13.29
N ASP A 156 -7.26 -2.19 -12.01
CA ASP A 156 -6.72 -3.47 -11.53
C ASP A 156 -7.73 -4.61 -11.75
N ALA A 157 -9.03 -4.30 -11.68
CA ALA A 157 -10.10 -5.24 -12.07
C ALA A 157 -10.12 -5.57 -13.57
N GLY A 158 -9.42 -4.80 -14.42
CA GLY A 158 -9.27 -5.08 -15.85
C GLY A 158 -9.84 -4.01 -16.78
N ALA A 159 -10.29 -2.85 -16.28
CA ALA A 159 -10.77 -1.77 -17.13
C ALA A 159 -9.64 -1.23 -18.02
N SER A 160 -9.92 -1.06 -19.30
CA SER A 160 -8.96 -0.53 -20.30
C SER A 160 -8.69 0.96 -20.09
N SER A 161 -9.73 1.68 -19.73
CA SER A 161 -9.69 3.07 -19.28
C SER A 161 -10.75 3.30 -18.21
N VAL A 162 -10.55 4.32 -17.40
CA VAL A 162 -11.51 4.73 -16.37
C VAL A 162 -11.78 6.22 -16.51
N ASP A 163 -13.06 6.56 -16.64
CA ASP A 163 -13.56 7.94 -16.59
C ASP A 163 -14.15 8.18 -15.20
N ASP A 164 -13.47 8.96 -14.39
CA ASP A 164 -13.84 9.28 -13.01
C ASP A 164 -14.34 10.73 -12.85
N ARG A 165 -14.56 11.47 -13.96
CA ARG A 165 -15.01 12.87 -13.92
C ARG A 165 -16.37 13.04 -13.28
N GLY A 166 -17.19 11.97 -13.27
CA GLY A 166 -18.47 11.91 -12.59
C GLY A 166 -18.41 11.69 -11.08
N ILE A 167 -17.20 11.44 -10.52
CA ILE A 167 -17.03 11.34 -9.08
C ILE A 167 -16.82 12.72 -8.47
N LYS A 168 -17.76 13.12 -7.59
CA LYS A 168 -17.67 14.33 -6.77
C LYS A 168 -16.94 14.01 -5.46
N VAL A 169 -15.96 14.83 -5.10
CA VAL A 169 -15.29 14.75 -3.81
C VAL A 169 -15.99 15.69 -2.83
N SER A 170 -16.69 15.13 -1.83
CA SER A 170 -17.41 15.91 -0.81
C SER A 170 -17.58 15.10 0.47
N TRP A 171 -16.76 15.37 1.48
CA TRP A 171 -16.87 14.71 2.76
C TRP A 171 -18.17 15.01 3.52
N ARG A 172 -18.85 16.12 3.20
CA ARG A 172 -20.14 16.51 3.81
C ARG A 172 -21.32 15.73 3.26
N GLU A 173 -21.17 15.19 2.05
CA GLU A 173 -22.23 14.45 1.35
C GLU A 173 -21.94 12.93 1.37
N ALA A 174 -20.79 12.49 1.88
CA ALA A 174 -20.52 11.09 2.15
C ALA A 174 -21.50 10.59 3.22
N ASP A 175 -21.96 9.34 3.09
CA ASP A 175 -22.97 8.74 3.97
C ASP A 175 -22.32 7.82 5.03
N PRO A 176 -22.05 8.31 6.26
CA PRO A 176 -21.49 7.47 7.32
C PRO A 176 -22.41 6.32 7.76
N GLU A 177 -23.73 6.43 7.57
CA GLU A 177 -24.68 5.36 7.89
C GLU A 177 -24.54 4.18 6.93
N LEU A 178 -24.09 4.43 5.69
CA LEU A 178 -23.81 3.40 4.71
C LEU A 178 -22.73 2.45 5.22
N ARG A 179 -21.69 2.96 5.87
CA ARG A 179 -20.63 2.16 6.52
C ARG A 179 -21.22 1.16 7.51
N GLY A 180 -22.02 1.66 8.47
CA GLY A 180 -22.64 0.81 9.48
C GLY A 180 -23.47 -0.31 8.88
N ARG A 181 -24.29 -0.03 7.88
CA ARG A 181 -25.10 -1.03 7.16
C ARG A 181 -24.24 -2.09 6.48
N ARG A 182 -23.22 -1.69 5.73
CA ARG A 182 -22.33 -2.62 5.00
C ARG A 182 -21.62 -3.60 5.95
N TYR A 183 -21.15 -3.15 7.11
CA TYR A 183 -20.49 -4.02 8.08
C TYR A 183 -21.45 -4.95 8.82
N GLN A 184 -22.69 -4.53 9.05
CA GLN A 184 -23.70 -5.36 9.74
C GLN A 184 -24.32 -6.41 8.83
N GLU A 185 -24.46 -6.14 7.54
CA GLU A 185 -25.13 -7.01 6.56
C GLU A 185 -24.17 -8.02 5.92
N ALA A 186 -22.85 -7.86 6.06
CA ALA A 186 -21.88 -8.75 5.43
C ALA A 186 -21.86 -10.13 6.10
N THR A 187 -22.20 -11.19 5.34
CA THR A 187 -22.07 -12.58 5.80
C THR A 187 -20.65 -13.12 5.63
N ASP A 188 -20.30 -14.16 6.39
CA ASP A 188 -18.97 -14.79 6.31
C ASP A 188 -18.63 -15.27 4.89
N GLU A 189 -19.61 -15.79 4.13
CA GLU A 189 -19.42 -16.22 2.74
C GLU A 189 -19.13 -15.04 1.82
N GLN A 190 -19.82 -13.92 2.04
CA GLN A 190 -19.61 -12.69 1.27
C GLN A 190 -18.25 -12.10 1.56
N ILE A 191 -17.84 -12.05 2.83
CA ILE A 191 -16.52 -11.59 3.27
C ILE A 191 -15.44 -12.48 2.66
N GLN A 192 -15.57 -13.82 2.74
CA GLN A 192 -14.60 -14.75 2.14
C GLN A 192 -14.46 -14.53 0.63
N ALA A 193 -15.58 -14.41 -0.08
CA ALA A 193 -15.58 -14.17 -1.52
C ALA A 193 -14.93 -12.80 -1.85
N ALA A 194 -15.14 -11.78 -1.03
CA ALA A 194 -14.56 -10.46 -1.21
C ALA A 194 -13.03 -10.46 -0.98
N VAL A 195 -12.55 -11.11 0.08
CA VAL A 195 -11.12 -11.31 0.35
C VAL A 195 -10.44 -12.03 -0.82
N LEU A 196 -11.00 -13.15 -1.27
CA LEU A 196 -10.45 -13.89 -2.41
C LEU A 196 -10.48 -13.09 -3.72
N ARG A 197 -11.42 -12.17 -3.86
CA ARG A 197 -11.51 -11.26 -5.01
C ARG A 197 -10.43 -10.17 -4.96
N ALA A 198 -10.17 -9.61 -3.78
CA ALA A 198 -9.07 -8.67 -3.57
C ALA A 198 -7.72 -9.31 -3.95
N PHE A 199 -7.48 -10.55 -3.56
CA PHE A 199 -6.25 -11.28 -3.93
C PHE A 199 -6.06 -11.46 -5.45
N LYS A 200 -7.16 -11.56 -6.21
CA LYS A 200 -7.08 -11.71 -7.67
C LYS A 200 -6.70 -10.44 -8.41
N VAL A 201 -6.80 -9.29 -7.77
CA VAL A 201 -6.45 -8.00 -8.36
C VAL A 201 -5.13 -7.45 -7.83
N ASP A 202 -4.67 -7.87 -6.63
CA ASP A 202 -3.38 -7.45 -6.11
C ASP A 202 -2.23 -8.06 -6.94
N PRO A 203 -1.37 -7.23 -7.58
CA PRO A 203 -0.30 -7.70 -8.46
C PRO A 203 0.75 -8.55 -7.74
N ARG A 204 0.88 -8.46 -6.41
CA ARG A 204 1.80 -9.27 -5.62
C ARG A 204 1.29 -10.68 -5.37
N LEU A 205 -0.01 -10.91 -5.54
CA LEU A 205 -0.69 -12.18 -5.28
C LEU A 205 -1.06 -12.95 -6.55
N LEU A 206 -1.02 -12.31 -7.73
CA LEU A 206 -1.48 -12.90 -9.00
C LEU A 206 -0.80 -14.23 -9.37
N SER A 207 0.44 -14.45 -8.94
CA SER A 207 1.17 -15.70 -9.21
C SER A 207 0.92 -16.80 -8.18
N TYR A 208 0.07 -16.53 -7.19
CA TYR A 208 -0.20 -17.41 -6.06
C TYR A 208 -1.70 -17.65 -5.92
N SER A 209 -2.06 -18.64 -5.11
CA SER A 209 -3.46 -18.97 -4.85
C SER A 209 -3.70 -19.06 -3.34
N PRO A 210 -3.52 -17.95 -2.60
CA PRO A 210 -3.79 -17.95 -1.18
C PRO A 210 -5.26 -18.24 -0.93
N GLN A 211 -5.55 -18.98 0.15
CA GLN A 211 -6.88 -19.35 0.57
C GLN A 211 -7.29 -18.52 1.78
N ALA A 212 -8.57 -18.19 1.88
CA ALA A 212 -9.17 -17.54 3.02
C ALA A 212 -10.35 -18.35 3.53
N ARG A 213 -10.47 -18.49 4.85
CA ARG A 213 -11.67 -19.00 5.53
C ARG A 213 -12.13 -17.96 6.50
N VAL A 214 -13.44 -17.76 6.58
CA VAL A 214 -14.03 -16.73 7.44
C VAL A 214 -15.03 -17.38 8.40
N ALA A 215 -14.98 -17.00 9.65
CA ALA A 215 -15.94 -17.39 10.67
C ALA A 215 -16.17 -16.24 11.64
N LYS A 216 -17.40 -15.72 11.69
CA LYS A 216 -17.80 -14.55 12.50
C LYS A 216 -16.93 -13.32 12.22
N GLY A 217 -16.55 -13.11 10.94
CA GLY A 217 -15.65 -12.05 10.52
C GLY A 217 -14.15 -12.27 10.81
N ASP A 218 -13.79 -13.36 11.47
CA ASP A 218 -12.38 -13.73 11.68
C ASP A 218 -11.87 -14.50 10.46
N VAL A 219 -10.80 -14.01 9.84
CA VAL A 219 -10.23 -14.54 8.61
C VAL A 219 -8.95 -15.33 8.91
N ILE A 220 -8.88 -16.56 8.43
CA ILE A 220 -7.68 -17.39 8.47
C ILE A 220 -7.14 -17.50 7.04
N LEU A 221 -5.91 -17.02 6.83
CA LEU A 221 -5.21 -17.10 5.55
C LEU A 221 -4.27 -18.30 5.54
N THR A 222 -4.34 -19.12 4.49
CA THR A 222 -3.49 -20.32 4.32
C THR A 222 -3.00 -20.46 2.88
N GLY A 223 -1.93 -21.20 2.69
CA GLY A 223 -1.31 -21.44 1.38
C GLY A 223 0.12 -20.97 1.32
N ASP A 224 0.66 -20.86 0.12
CA ASP A 224 2.06 -20.52 -0.12
C ASP A 224 2.16 -19.25 -0.97
N VAL A 225 3.12 -18.39 -0.65
CA VAL A 225 3.47 -17.16 -1.36
C VAL A 225 4.99 -17.08 -1.58
N GLY A 226 5.47 -16.22 -2.47
CA GLY A 226 6.88 -16.23 -2.88
C GLY A 226 7.83 -15.39 -2.03
N ASN A 227 7.33 -14.44 -1.26
CA ASN A 227 8.12 -13.58 -0.39
C ASN A 227 7.27 -12.98 0.73
N LEU A 228 7.93 -12.27 1.65
CA LEU A 228 7.27 -11.63 2.79
C LEU A 228 6.28 -10.55 2.34
N ALA A 229 6.64 -9.73 1.35
CA ALA A 229 5.75 -8.67 0.85
C ALA A 229 4.42 -9.21 0.29
N ALA A 230 4.42 -10.38 -0.35
CA ALA A 230 3.19 -11.04 -0.80
C ALA A 230 2.35 -11.54 0.39
N LYS A 231 2.99 -12.08 1.44
CA LYS A 231 2.31 -12.48 2.67
C LYS A 231 1.64 -11.29 3.36
N GLU A 232 2.33 -10.16 3.43
CA GLU A 232 1.83 -8.92 4.02
C GLU A 232 0.73 -8.29 3.16
N ALA A 233 0.87 -8.34 1.82
CA ALA A 233 -0.16 -7.89 0.89
C ALA A 233 -1.48 -8.64 1.11
N ALA A 234 -1.44 -9.97 1.22
CA ALA A 234 -2.64 -10.76 1.49
C ALA A 234 -3.31 -10.40 2.83
N GLU A 235 -2.50 -10.17 3.87
CA GLU A 235 -3.02 -9.74 5.17
C GLU A 235 -3.68 -8.35 5.10
N ARG A 236 -3.04 -7.41 4.43
CA ARG A 236 -3.55 -6.06 4.23
C ARG A 236 -4.86 -6.06 3.44
N ASP A 237 -4.93 -6.82 2.34
CA ASP A 237 -6.13 -6.92 1.51
C ASP A 237 -7.30 -7.51 2.31
N ALA A 238 -7.03 -8.55 3.11
CA ALA A 238 -8.05 -9.11 4.00
C ALA A 238 -8.52 -8.06 5.03
N ARG A 239 -7.62 -7.32 5.66
CA ARG A 239 -7.96 -6.27 6.64
C ARG A 239 -8.74 -5.10 6.03
N HIS A 240 -8.51 -4.79 4.76
CA HIS A 240 -9.22 -3.74 4.03
C HIS A 240 -10.55 -4.23 3.43
N THR A 241 -10.98 -5.44 3.76
CA THR A 241 -12.29 -5.98 3.35
C THR A 241 -13.34 -5.71 4.43
N ILE A 242 -14.48 -5.16 4.02
CA ILE A 242 -15.62 -4.90 4.91
C ILE A 242 -16.06 -6.20 5.61
N GLY A 243 -16.35 -6.10 6.90
CA GLY A 243 -16.80 -7.21 7.73
C GLY A 243 -15.67 -8.02 8.35
N VAL A 244 -14.41 -7.83 7.92
CA VAL A 244 -13.25 -8.48 8.54
C VAL A 244 -12.96 -7.88 9.90
N ARG A 245 -12.95 -8.73 10.93
CA ARG A 245 -12.69 -8.36 12.32
C ARG A 245 -11.25 -8.64 12.74
N LYS A 246 -10.75 -9.80 12.36
CA LYS A 246 -9.40 -10.27 12.67
C LYS A 246 -8.84 -11.04 11.49
N VAL A 247 -7.54 -10.94 11.28
CA VAL A 247 -6.81 -11.76 10.29
C VAL A 247 -5.75 -12.57 11.01
N ASP A 248 -5.79 -13.90 10.81
CA ASP A 248 -4.78 -14.85 11.28
C ASP A 248 -4.02 -15.39 10.06
N ASN A 249 -2.80 -14.90 9.86
CA ASN A 249 -2.05 -15.11 8.64
C ASN A 249 -1.08 -16.29 8.76
N HIS A 250 -1.51 -17.47 8.32
CA HIS A 250 -0.71 -18.70 8.25
C HIS A 250 -0.11 -18.96 6.86
N LEU A 251 -0.04 -17.92 5.98
CA LEU A 251 0.66 -18.05 4.71
C LEU A 251 2.14 -18.37 4.93
N ARG A 252 2.66 -19.29 4.14
CA ARG A 252 4.06 -19.69 4.18
C ARG A 252 4.80 -19.13 2.97
N VAL A 253 5.98 -18.60 3.20
CA VAL A 253 6.85 -18.21 2.08
C VAL A 253 7.52 -19.47 1.53
N ARG A 254 7.23 -19.80 0.27
CA ARG A 254 7.81 -20.93 -0.45
C ARG A 254 8.16 -20.56 -1.87
N TRP A 255 9.14 -21.22 -2.42
CA TRP A 255 9.61 -21.00 -3.78
C TRP A 255 9.14 -22.14 -4.68
N ALA A 256 8.77 -21.79 -5.92
CA ALA A 256 8.38 -22.77 -6.93
C ALA A 256 9.57 -23.59 -7.43
N ASP A 257 10.79 -23.00 -7.39
CA ASP A 257 12.04 -23.58 -7.83
C ASP A 257 12.99 -23.78 -6.63
N LYS A 258 14.29 -23.99 -6.90
CA LYS A 258 15.31 -24.08 -5.86
C LYS A 258 15.35 -22.81 -5.00
N PRO A 259 15.24 -22.92 -3.66
CA PRO A 259 15.30 -21.75 -2.79
C PRO A 259 16.64 -21.03 -2.92
N PRO A 260 16.68 -19.70 -2.92
CA PRO A 260 17.94 -18.96 -2.87
C PRO A 260 18.66 -19.26 -1.54
N THR A 261 19.98 -19.23 -1.56
CA THR A 261 20.78 -19.35 -0.33
C THR A 261 20.71 -18.06 0.48
N ASP A 262 21.01 -18.13 1.78
CA ASP A 262 21.07 -16.95 2.65
C ASP A 262 22.03 -15.88 2.11
N GLU A 263 23.17 -16.29 1.51
CA GLU A 263 24.11 -15.38 0.86
C GLU A 263 23.49 -14.67 -0.34
N GLN A 264 22.76 -15.40 -1.19
CA GLN A 264 22.05 -14.82 -2.34
C GLN A 264 20.95 -13.84 -1.90
N ILE A 265 20.17 -14.18 -0.84
CA ILE A 265 19.16 -13.29 -0.27
C ILE A 265 19.82 -12.01 0.26
N ALA A 266 20.93 -12.13 1.00
CA ALA A 266 21.68 -10.99 1.51
C ALA A 266 22.23 -10.12 0.37
N ASP A 267 22.73 -10.72 -0.71
CA ASP A 267 23.25 -9.99 -1.87
C ASP A 267 22.14 -9.26 -2.63
N PHE A 268 20.98 -9.91 -2.84
CA PHE A 268 19.81 -9.26 -3.44
C PHE A 268 19.34 -8.07 -2.61
N THR A 269 19.28 -8.24 -1.29
CA THR A 269 18.88 -7.18 -0.35
C THR A 269 19.88 -6.01 -0.37
N ARG A 270 21.18 -6.28 -0.25
CA ARG A 270 22.23 -5.24 -0.33
C ARG A 270 22.17 -4.48 -1.65
N ALA A 271 22.00 -5.20 -2.76
CA ALA A 271 21.89 -4.60 -4.06
C ALA A 271 20.61 -3.76 -4.22
N ALA A 272 19.49 -4.18 -3.63
CA ALA A 272 18.23 -3.44 -3.64
C ALA A 272 18.36 -2.13 -2.83
N LEU A 273 18.87 -2.19 -1.61
CA LEU A 273 19.07 -1.01 -0.76
C LEU A 273 20.04 0.01 -1.36
N ARG A 274 21.12 -0.44 -2.01
CA ARG A 274 22.06 0.46 -2.71
C ARG A 274 21.49 1.15 -3.94
N ARG A 275 20.49 0.57 -4.60
CA ARG A 275 19.81 1.19 -5.76
C ARG A 275 18.67 2.10 -5.35
N ASP A 276 18.15 1.92 -4.15
CA ASP A 276 16.98 2.62 -3.68
C ASP A 276 17.26 4.10 -3.41
N ALA A 277 16.43 4.98 -3.95
CA ALA A 277 16.65 6.42 -3.93
C ALA A 277 16.50 7.07 -2.52
N TYR A 278 15.92 6.36 -1.57
CA TYR A 278 15.69 6.88 -0.22
C TYR A 278 16.76 6.44 0.78
N VAL A 279 17.22 5.19 0.66
CA VAL A 279 18.11 4.59 1.66
C VAL A 279 19.55 4.36 1.19
N GLU A 280 19.86 4.57 -0.08
CA GLU A 280 21.15 4.28 -0.70
C GLU A 280 22.35 5.02 -0.09
N ARG A 281 22.08 6.17 0.56
CA ARG A 281 23.09 7.00 1.23
C ARG A 281 23.50 6.48 2.60
N HIS A 282 22.74 5.52 3.14
CA HIS A 282 23.00 4.96 4.45
C HIS A 282 23.82 3.68 4.34
N ASP A 283 24.75 3.49 5.28
CA ASP A 283 25.53 2.26 5.38
C ASP A 283 24.74 1.21 6.16
N ILE A 284 23.84 0.49 5.44
CA ILE A 284 22.99 -0.54 6.00
C ILE A 284 23.68 -1.89 5.86
N ILE A 285 24.00 -2.49 6.99
CA ILE A 285 24.58 -3.84 7.09
C ILE A 285 23.45 -4.85 7.01
N VAL A 286 23.59 -5.84 6.13
CA VAL A 286 22.62 -6.91 5.91
C VAL A 286 23.23 -8.26 6.30
N ASP A 287 22.60 -8.94 7.22
CA ASP A 287 22.85 -10.36 7.58
C ASP A 287 21.63 -11.20 7.21
N CYS A 288 21.83 -12.45 6.82
CA CYS A 288 20.73 -13.37 6.52
C CYS A 288 21.02 -14.75 7.10
N ARG A 289 20.03 -15.32 7.81
CA ARG A 289 20.09 -16.68 8.36
C ARG A 289 18.72 -17.35 8.27
N ASN A 290 18.68 -18.52 7.62
CA ASN A 290 17.43 -19.25 7.39
C ASN A 290 16.35 -18.37 6.72
N ALA A 291 16.77 -17.57 5.73
CA ALA A 291 15.90 -16.61 5.02
C ALA A 291 15.30 -15.48 5.91
N HIS A 292 15.79 -15.30 7.13
CA HIS A 292 15.51 -14.16 8.00
C HIS A 292 16.60 -13.10 7.81
N VAL A 293 16.21 -11.93 7.35
CA VAL A 293 17.15 -10.83 7.07
C VAL A 293 17.20 -9.87 8.25
N GLY A 294 18.42 -9.60 8.75
CA GLY A 294 18.68 -8.56 9.73
C GLY A 294 19.23 -7.30 9.06
N LEU A 295 18.63 -6.14 9.35
CA LEU A 295 19.08 -4.83 8.91
C LEU A 295 19.68 -4.08 10.10
N TYR A 296 20.93 -3.62 9.97
CA TYR A 296 21.63 -2.89 11.02
C TYR A 296 22.23 -1.61 10.47
N GLY A 297 22.21 -0.55 11.24
CA GLY A 297 22.78 0.73 10.85
C GLY A 297 22.00 1.91 11.39
N VAL A 298 22.20 3.07 10.78
CA VAL A 298 21.52 4.30 11.15
C VAL A 298 20.92 4.94 9.91
N VAL A 299 19.67 5.34 10.00
CA VAL A 299 18.94 6.11 8.99
C VAL A 299 18.50 7.46 9.57
N ASP A 300 18.10 8.41 8.76
CA ASP A 300 17.75 9.74 9.25
C ASP A 300 16.30 9.83 9.77
N THR A 301 15.40 9.03 9.20
CA THR A 301 13.95 9.11 9.46
C THR A 301 13.30 7.74 9.64
N GLU A 302 12.17 7.69 10.36
CA GLU A 302 11.34 6.48 10.43
C GLU A 302 10.86 6.02 9.05
N PHE A 303 10.57 6.97 8.15
CA PHE A 303 10.22 6.64 6.76
C PHE A 303 11.31 5.84 6.06
N GLU A 304 12.58 6.23 6.20
CA GLU A 304 13.70 5.50 5.60
C GLU A 304 13.89 4.12 6.23
N LYS A 305 13.64 4.00 7.53
CA LYS A 305 13.65 2.72 8.23
C LYS A 305 12.59 1.78 7.69
N ASP A 306 11.32 2.21 7.67
CA ASP A 306 10.20 1.45 7.13
C ASP A 306 10.40 1.10 5.65
N HIS A 307 10.98 2.04 4.89
CA HIS A 307 11.24 1.85 3.46
C HIS A 307 12.36 0.81 3.20
N ALA A 308 13.38 0.76 4.06
CA ALA A 308 14.41 -0.28 4.00
C ALA A 308 13.82 -1.68 4.30
N GLU A 309 12.97 -1.78 5.31
CA GLU A 309 12.24 -3.02 5.64
C GLU A 309 11.38 -3.48 4.47
N TRP A 310 10.57 -2.57 3.90
CA TRP A 310 9.75 -2.86 2.73
C TRP A 310 10.57 -3.30 1.51
N THR A 311 11.61 -2.57 1.17
CA THR A 311 12.49 -2.91 0.06
C THR A 311 13.08 -4.31 0.23
N THR A 312 13.40 -4.67 1.47
CA THR A 312 13.90 -6.00 1.84
C THR A 312 12.80 -7.06 1.72
N SER A 313 11.60 -6.81 2.22
CA SER A 313 10.47 -7.76 2.17
C SER A 313 10.04 -8.12 0.74
N CYS A 314 10.28 -7.23 -0.23
CA CYS A 314 10.02 -7.46 -1.64
C CYS A 314 11.02 -8.43 -2.31
N GLN A 315 12.20 -8.66 -1.72
CA GLN A 315 13.21 -9.50 -2.34
C GLN A 315 12.80 -10.97 -2.35
N ASN A 316 13.20 -11.65 -3.42
CA ASN A 316 12.93 -13.07 -3.55
C ASN A 316 13.62 -13.85 -2.43
N GLY A 317 12.87 -14.69 -1.74
CA GLY A 317 13.39 -15.56 -0.70
C GLY A 317 13.27 -15.04 0.72
N VAL A 318 12.97 -13.78 0.95
CA VAL A 318 12.84 -13.22 2.29
C VAL A 318 11.56 -13.75 2.97
N VAL A 319 11.77 -14.40 4.13
CA VAL A 319 10.68 -14.95 4.96
C VAL A 319 10.32 -14.01 6.10
N HIS A 320 11.31 -13.31 6.64
CA HIS A 320 11.16 -12.38 7.74
C HIS A 320 12.24 -11.30 7.71
N VAL A 321 11.91 -10.09 8.14
CA VAL A 321 12.87 -9.00 8.34
C VAL A 321 12.95 -8.66 9.82
N ASN A 322 14.16 -8.65 10.36
CA ASN A 322 14.47 -8.13 11.68
C ASN A 322 15.09 -6.74 11.51
N ASP A 323 14.30 -5.72 11.70
CA ASP A 323 14.75 -4.35 11.55
C ASP A 323 15.38 -3.82 12.85
N TYR A 324 16.72 -3.77 12.87
CA TYR A 324 17.55 -3.19 13.95
C TYR A 324 18.12 -1.82 13.55
N LEU A 325 17.55 -1.17 12.52
CA LEU A 325 17.97 0.18 12.15
C LEU A 325 17.62 1.17 13.26
N ASN A 326 18.58 2.04 13.58
CA ASN A 326 18.36 3.16 14.47
C ASN A 326 18.08 4.42 13.65
N VAL A 327 17.13 5.24 14.10
CA VAL A 327 16.88 6.54 13.51
C VAL A 327 17.79 7.59 14.15
N CYS A 328 18.52 8.35 13.30
CA CYS A 328 19.44 9.37 13.76
C CYS A 328 18.69 10.48 14.52
N LYS A 329 19.09 10.72 15.77
CA LYS A 329 18.47 11.70 16.68
C LYS A 329 18.91 13.16 16.41
N GLN A 330 19.08 13.59 15.18
CA GLN A 330 19.18 15.04 14.88
C GLN A 330 17.81 15.74 14.87
N TRP A 331 16.79 15.03 15.31
CA TRP A 331 15.48 15.60 15.48
C TRP A 331 15.49 16.55 16.69
N VAL A 332 15.18 17.81 16.46
CA VAL A 332 14.90 18.75 17.56
C VAL A 332 13.59 18.26 18.18
N PRO A 333 13.61 17.71 19.40
CA PRO A 333 12.40 17.17 19.98
C PRO A 333 11.36 18.28 20.11
N LYS A 334 10.22 18.13 19.44
CA LYS A 334 9.05 18.94 19.75
C LYS A 334 8.73 18.74 21.24
N SER A 335 8.36 19.80 21.94
CA SER A 335 7.84 19.63 23.30
C SER A 335 6.56 18.80 23.30
N ASP A 336 6.27 18.08 24.37
CA ASP A 336 5.03 17.32 24.50
C ASP A 336 3.81 18.18 24.23
N ALA A 337 3.81 19.43 24.69
CA ALA A 337 2.74 20.38 24.40
C ALA A 337 2.59 20.69 22.91
N ALA A 338 3.69 20.78 22.15
CA ALA A 338 3.64 21.01 20.71
C ALA A 338 3.17 19.76 19.95
N ILE A 339 3.62 18.57 20.36
CA ILE A 339 3.12 17.30 19.81
C ILE A 339 1.63 17.14 20.13
N GLN A 340 1.24 17.42 21.37
CA GLN A 340 -0.15 17.33 21.83
C GLN A 340 -1.07 18.25 21.02
N ALA A 341 -0.69 19.50 20.78
CA ALA A 341 -1.48 20.45 20.00
C ALA A 341 -1.63 19.99 18.54
N ASP A 342 -0.52 19.68 17.87
CA ASP A 342 -0.50 19.21 16.46
C ASP A 342 -1.32 17.92 16.30
N LEU A 343 -1.15 16.95 17.22
CA LEU A 343 -1.89 15.69 17.19
C LEU A 343 -3.38 15.90 17.44
N SER A 344 -3.75 16.74 18.40
CA SER A 344 -5.17 17.03 18.70
C SER A 344 -5.87 17.66 17.50
N ASP A 345 -5.21 18.60 16.82
CA ASP A 345 -5.75 19.24 15.60
C ASP A 345 -5.90 18.21 14.46
N LYS A 346 -4.89 17.35 14.23
CA LYS A 346 -4.91 16.30 13.23
C LYS A 346 -6.04 15.29 13.49
N LEU A 347 -6.18 14.82 14.72
CA LEU A 347 -7.24 13.87 15.11
C LEU A 347 -8.63 14.50 14.97
N ALA A 348 -8.83 15.73 15.45
CA ALA A 348 -10.08 16.44 15.30
C ALA A 348 -10.48 16.60 13.83
N TYR A 349 -9.49 16.85 12.96
CA TYR A 349 -9.72 17.01 11.54
C TYR A 349 -9.97 15.67 10.81
N ALA A 350 -9.30 14.60 11.22
CA ALA A 350 -9.45 13.27 10.61
C ALA A 350 -10.79 12.61 10.96
N PHE A 351 -11.31 12.85 12.18
CA PHE A 351 -12.48 12.18 12.75
C PHE A 351 -13.67 13.15 13.00
N LEU A 352 -13.96 14.01 12.03
CA LEU A 352 -15.03 15.04 12.12
C LEU A 352 -16.46 14.48 12.02
N ASP A 353 -16.65 13.19 11.77
CA ASP A 353 -17.97 12.59 11.52
C ASP A 353 -18.83 12.38 12.78
N GLY A 354 -18.33 12.78 13.96
CA GLY A 354 -19.07 12.74 15.23
C GLY A 354 -19.23 11.34 15.83
N ASN A 355 -19.08 10.27 15.03
CA ASN A 355 -19.17 8.89 15.47
C ASN A 355 -17.84 8.35 15.97
N ASN A 356 -16.74 8.92 15.50
CA ASN A 356 -15.37 8.54 15.83
C ASN A 356 -14.80 9.57 16.80
N GLN A 357 -14.52 9.13 18.03
CA GLN A 357 -13.96 10.00 19.05
C GLN A 357 -12.59 9.47 19.44
N VAL A 358 -11.55 10.20 19.09
CA VAL A 358 -10.17 9.88 19.44
C VAL A 358 -9.57 11.06 20.19
N THR A 359 -9.03 10.78 21.35
CA THR A 359 -8.27 11.73 22.18
C THR A 359 -6.85 11.24 22.34
N ALA A 360 -5.93 12.17 22.48
CA ALA A 360 -4.53 11.86 22.72
C ALA A 360 -4.02 12.62 23.94
N THR A 361 -3.11 12.01 24.69
CA THR A 361 -2.25 12.67 25.69
C THR A 361 -0.81 12.35 25.38
N VAL A 362 0.09 13.34 25.50
CA VAL A 362 1.51 13.18 25.20
C VAL A 362 2.33 13.43 26.45
N GLU A 363 3.21 12.47 26.79
CA GLU A 363 4.12 12.56 27.92
C GLU A 363 5.47 11.91 27.51
N ASP A 364 6.58 12.61 27.71
CA ASP A 364 7.93 12.19 27.33
C ASP A 364 8.05 11.73 25.86
N GLY A 365 7.30 12.39 24.95
CA GLY A 365 7.25 12.04 23.53
C GLY A 365 6.44 10.76 23.21
N VAL A 366 5.75 10.19 24.21
CA VAL A 366 4.84 9.04 24.04
C VAL A 366 3.41 9.56 23.91
N ALA A 367 2.77 9.29 22.77
CA ALA A 367 1.35 9.62 22.59
C ALA A 367 0.47 8.45 23.01
N LEU A 368 -0.41 8.68 23.97
CA LEU A 368 -1.43 7.72 24.39
C LEU A 368 -2.75 8.06 23.70
N LEU A 369 -3.18 7.22 22.78
CA LEU A 369 -4.42 7.36 22.02
C LEU A 369 -5.56 6.58 22.69
N ARG A 370 -6.70 7.21 22.91
CA ARG A 370 -7.91 6.60 23.50
C ARG A 370 -9.14 7.01 22.71
N GLY A 371 -10.15 6.15 22.75
CA GLY A 371 -11.45 6.43 22.16
C GLY A 371 -12.04 5.26 21.42
N THR A 372 -12.94 5.55 20.48
CA THR A 372 -13.59 4.54 19.64
C THR A 372 -13.61 5.01 18.21
N VAL A 373 -13.28 4.12 17.31
CA VAL A 373 -13.37 4.33 15.85
C VAL A 373 -14.16 3.20 15.19
N ASP A 374 -14.68 3.46 14.00
CA ASP A 374 -15.52 2.50 13.31
C ASP A 374 -14.71 1.33 12.74
N THR A 375 -13.56 1.60 12.15
CA THR A 375 -12.82 0.59 11.38
C THR A 375 -11.36 0.50 11.80
N TRP A 376 -10.73 -0.63 11.46
CA TRP A 376 -9.30 -0.83 11.68
C TRP A 376 -8.44 0.19 10.88
N LEU A 377 -8.90 0.58 9.69
CA LEU A 377 -8.22 1.62 8.90
C LEU A 377 -8.16 2.96 9.66
N MET A 378 -9.22 3.34 10.34
CA MET A 378 -9.25 4.55 11.18
C MET A 378 -8.35 4.41 12.41
N TRP A 379 -8.29 3.22 13.01
CA TRP A 379 -7.37 2.92 14.10
C TRP A 379 -5.91 3.11 13.67
N GLN A 380 -5.55 2.62 12.47
CA GLN A 380 -4.22 2.81 11.90
C GLN A 380 -3.95 4.28 11.55
N THR A 381 -4.93 4.97 10.97
CA THR A 381 -4.83 6.41 10.69
C THR A 381 -4.49 7.21 11.96
N ALA A 382 -5.08 6.89 13.11
CA ALA A 382 -4.75 7.56 14.36
C ALA A 382 -3.29 7.34 14.78
N MET A 383 -2.75 6.13 14.57
CA MET A 383 -1.33 5.82 14.80
C MET A 383 -0.41 6.65 13.89
N ASP A 384 -0.72 6.68 12.60
CA ASP A 384 0.07 7.42 11.61
C ASP A 384 0.10 8.91 11.93
N LEU A 385 -1.04 9.49 12.30
CA LEU A 385 -1.14 10.90 12.73
C LEU A 385 -0.32 11.21 13.97
N ALA A 386 -0.23 10.27 14.92
CA ALA A 386 0.60 10.44 16.11
C ALA A 386 2.09 10.46 15.76
N LEU A 387 2.55 9.59 14.85
CA LEU A 387 3.92 9.59 14.34
C LEU A 387 4.22 10.88 13.55
N GLU A 388 3.30 11.31 12.68
CA GLU A 388 3.42 12.56 11.90
C GLU A 388 3.48 13.81 12.80
N ALA A 389 2.75 13.82 13.93
CA ALA A 389 2.81 14.90 14.91
C ALA A 389 4.17 14.95 15.63
N GLY A 390 4.91 13.83 15.63
CA GLY A 390 6.23 13.72 16.20
C GLY A 390 6.31 12.88 17.47
N ALA A 391 5.30 12.07 17.76
CA ALA A 391 5.39 11.11 18.84
C ALA A 391 6.44 10.03 18.54
N ARG A 392 7.28 9.70 19.53
CA ARG A 392 8.30 8.64 19.37
C ARG A 392 7.70 7.25 19.43
N ARG A 393 6.65 7.08 20.23
CA ARG A 393 5.96 5.81 20.47
C ARG A 393 4.48 6.07 20.74
N PRO A 394 3.60 5.91 19.78
CA PRO A 394 2.18 5.95 20.07
C PRO A 394 1.73 4.65 20.75
N HIS A 395 1.03 4.79 21.89
CA HIS A 395 0.29 3.72 22.54
C HIS A 395 -1.17 3.83 22.15
N ASN A 396 -1.67 2.88 21.38
CA ASN A 396 -3.03 2.93 20.87
C ASN A 396 -3.97 2.02 21.68
N LEU A 397 -4.82 2.64 22.49
CA LEU A 397 -5.90 2.00 23.26
C LEU A 397 -7.28 2.29 22.65
N ILE A 398 -7.35 2.63 21.37
CA ILE A 398 -8.58 2.89 20.65
C ILE A 398 -9.34 1.57 20.46
N THR A 399 -10.63 1.57 20.76
CA THR A 399 -11.53 0.46 20.47
C THR A 399 -12.08 0.58 19.05
N VAL A 400 -12.10 -0.53 18.32
CA VAL A 400 -12.66 -0.58 16.96
C VAL A 400 -14.07 -1.18 17.05
N ARG A 401 -15.06 -0.45 16.50
CA ARG A 401 -16.47 -0.85 16.56
C ARG A 401 -16.76 -2.01 15.59
N TYR A 402 -16.26 -1.91 14.35
CA TYR A 402 -16.47 -2.89 13.30
C TYR A 402 -15.17 -3.62 12.95
N GLY A 403 -14.60 -4.30 13.94
CA GLY A 403 -13.39 -5.09 13.79
C GLY A 403 -12.60 -5.15 15.10
N ALA A 404 -11.95 -6.26 15.36
CA ALA A 404 -11.06 -6.35 16.53
C ALA A 404 -9.65 -5.89 16.14
N PRO A 405 -8.95 -5.07 16.93
CA PRO A 405 -7.54 -4.84 16.73
C PRO A 405 -6.82 -6.17 16.94
N SER A 406 -6.21 -6.73 15.92
CA SER A 406 -5.16 -7.71 16.14
C SER A 406 -3.96 -6.99 16.75
N ALA A 407 -3.22 -7.69 17.63
CA ALA A 407 -2.02 -7.14 18.24
C ALA A 407 -1.16 -6.43 17.18
N PRO A 408 -0.71 -5.20 17.45
CA PRO A 408 0.02 -4.43 16.48
C PRO A 408 1.30 -5.16 16.11
N ARG A 409 1.34 -5.79 14.92
CA ARG A 409 2.59 -5.86 14.22
C ARG A 409 2.73 -4.48 13.61
N PHE A 410 3.77 -3.77 13.99
CA PHE A 410 4.18 -2.54 13.32
C PHE A 410 4.53 -2.93 11.88
N TYR A 411 3.55 -2.90 11.00
CA TYR A 411 3.84 -2.73 9.60
C TYR A 411 4.15 -1.25 9.48
N GLY A 412 5.39 -0.96 9.14
CA GLY A 412 5.78 0.38 8.79
C GLY A 412 4.74 0.97 7.87
N THR A 413 4.48 2.26 8.01
CA THR A 413 3.52 3.01 7.22
C THR A 413 3.82 2.88 5.74
N HIS A 414 3.50 1.72 5.17
CA HIS A 414 3.49 1.55 3.73
C HIS A 414 2.29 2.34 3.24
N TYR A 415 2.59 3.61 2.98
CA TYR A 415 1.67 4.45 2.26
C TYR A 415 1.25 3.70 1.00
N TYR A 416 0.08 3.07 1.04
CA TYR A 416 -0.63 2.81 -0.19
C TYR A 416 -0.92 4.18 -0.76
N VAL A 417 -0.02 4.65 -1.59
CA VAL A 417 -0.26 5.78 -2.47
C VAL A 417 -0.83 5.14 -3.71
N PRO A 418 -2.14 5.22 -3.94
CA PRO A 418 -2.66 4.99 -5.27
C PRO A 418 -1.93 5.99 -6.16
N GLU A 419 -1.58 5.58 -7.35
CA GLU A 419 -0.89 6.42 -8.34
C GLU A 419 -1.71 7.60 -8.80
#